data_baa268c089b50399560c9d43ff0d39e6
#
_entry.id   baa268c089b50399560c9d43ff0d39e6
#
_cell.length_a   1.000
_cell.length_b   1.000
_cell.length_c   1.000
_cell.angle_alpha   90.00
_cell.angle_beta   90.00
_cell.angle_gamma   90.00
#
_symmetry.space_group_name_H-M   'P 1'
#
loop_
_entity.id
_entity.type
_entity.pdbx_description
1 polymer ?
#
loop_
_entity_poly.entity_id
_entity_poly.type
_entity_poly.pdbx_seq_one_letter_code
_entity_poly.pdbx_strand_id
1 'polypeptide(L)'
;LSSKNGKCLRFPLEKLRLFSGLNSSGVRGIKLEKNNYVISQAILKHSKIDMSIRQDYLRAASENRKNTIVLKSEFEELNKNEEFLLALTTNGYGKRSSAYEYRISNRGGKGITGILTSEKNGEVLDCFVINEDDQIILVTDKGQIIRINVNQIRIAGRSTKGASVFKIPEGDLIVS
;
A
#
# COMPACT_ATOMS: atom_id res chain seq x y z
N LEU A 1 -6.98 5.49 0.19
CA LEU A 1 -6.24 6.75 0.11
C LEU A 1 -4.93 6.62 0.86
N SER A 2 -3.84 7.07 0.26
CA SER A 2 -2.51 7.08 0.88
C SER A 2 -1.96 8.50 0.94
N SER A 3 -1.24 8.82 2.00
CA SER A 3 -0.69 10.15 2.22
C SER A 3 0.84 10.14 2.23
N LYS A 4 1.43 11.28 1.93
CA LYS A 4 2.87 11.54 1.85
C LYS A 4 3.65 11.02 3.06
N ASN A 5 3.10 11.16 4.28
CA ASN A 5 3.74 10.69 5.51
C ASN A 5 3.46 9.21 5.87
N GLY A 6 3.00 8.41 4.89
CA GLY A 6 2.81 6.97 5.05
C GLY A 6 1.54 6.53 5.77
N LYS A 7 0.55 7.42 5.97
CA LYS A 7 -0.76 7.03 6.48
C LYS A 7 -1.67 6.59 5.34
N CYS A 8 -2.45 5.54 5.60
CA CYS A 8 -3.44 5.01 4.67
C CYS A 8 -4.80 4.90 5.33
N LEU A 9 -5.86 5.17 4.59
CA LEU A 9 -7.23 5.00 5.03
C LEU A 9 -8.02 4.21 3.99
N ARG A 10 -8.56 3.05 4.41
CA ARG A 10 -9.46 2.22 3.61
C ARG A 10 -10.89 2.39 4.09
N PHE A 11 -11.81 2.67 3.20
CA PHE A 11 -13.24 2.79 3.48
C PHE A 11 -14.07 2.32 2.29
N PRO A 12 -15.34 1.89 2.51
CA PRO A 12 -16.24 1.46 1.45
C PRO A 12 -16.64 2.62 0.55
N LEU A 13 -16.76 2.39 -0.76
CA LEU A 13 -17.17 3.41 -1.73
C LEU A 13 -18.61 3.93 -1.46
N GLU A 14 -19.48 3.10 -0.88
CA GLU A 14 -20.86 3.50 -0.50
C GLU A 14 -20.86 4.65 0.53
N LYS A 15 -19.75 4.88 1.24
CA LYS A 15 -19.60 6.04 2.15
C LYS A 15 -19.37 7.35 1.40
N LEU A 16 -19.13 7.30 0.10
CA LEU A 16 -19.06 8.49 -0.74
C LEU A 16 -20.45 8.87 -1.23
N ARG A 17 -20.82 10.12 -1.02
CA ARG A 17 -22.07 10.67 -1.54
C ARG A 17 -21.93 10.93 -3.03
N LEU A 18 -22.92 10.48 -3.81
CA LEU A 18 -23.07 10.90 -5.20
C LEU A 18 -23.60 12.34 -5.24
N PHE A 19 -22.92 13.19 -5.97
CA PHE A 19 -23.31 14.57 -6.21
C PHE A 19 -23.78 14.73 -7.65
N SER A 20 -24.95 15.34 -7.83
CA SER A 20 -25.52 15.65 -9.14
C SER A 20 -25.00 16.96 -9.72
N GLY A 21 -24.44 17.84 -8.92
CA GLY A 21 -23.98 19.17 -9.32
C GLY A 21 -22.45 19.28 -9.34
N LEU A 22 -21.92 20.00 -10.34
CA LEU A 22 -20.49 20.26 -10.49
C LEU A 22 -19.90 21.13 -9.39
N ASN A 23 -20.72 21.99 -8.77
CA ASN A 23 -20.29 22.97 -7.76
C ASN A 23 -20.28 22.40 -6.32
N SER A 24 -20.31 21.08 -6.16
CA SER A 24 -20.28 20.46 -4.84
C SER A 24 -18.86 20.44 -4.26
N SER A 25 -18.72 20.83 -3.00
CA SER A 25 -17.41 20.83 -2.30
C SER A 25 -16.88 19.43 -1.92
N GLY A 26 -17.63 18.37 -2.20
CA GLY A 26 -17.26 17.00 -1.90
C GLY A 26 -17.37 16.66 -0.41
N VAL A 27 -16.81 15.53 -0.04
CA VAL A 27 -16.77 15.04 1.35
C VAL A 27 -15.34 14.65 1.72
N ARG A 28 -14.98 14.86 2.98
CA ARG A 28 -13.63 14.52 3.45
C ARG A 28 -13.38 13.02 3.38
N GLY A 29 -12.37 12.61 2.62
CA GLY A 29 -11.90 11.23 2.54
C GLY A 29 -11.02 10.84 3.72
N ILE A 30 -9.97 11.61 4.00
CA ILE A 30 -9.01 11.40 5.07
C ILE A 30 -8.72 12.72 5.82
N LYS A 31 -8.41 12.64 7.12
CA LYS A 31 -7.95 13.77 7.92
C LYS A 31 -6.43 13.81 7.88
N LEU A 32 -5.88 14.80 7.22
CA LEU A 32 -4.44 15.03 7.08
C LEU A 32 -3.90 15.93 8.18
N GLU A 33 -2.64 15.75 8.51
CA GLU A 33 -1.85 16.65 9.34
C GLU A 33 -1.37 17.86 8.50
N LYS A 34 -0.84 18.88 9.17
CA LYS A 34 -0.26 20.04 8.49
C LYS A 34 0.89 19.61 7.57
N ASN A 35 0.97 20.20 6.39
CA ASN A 35 1.99 19.89 5.36
C ASN A 35 1.95 18.45 4.82
N ASN A 36 0.83 17.75 5.02
CA ASN A 36 0.61 16.40 4.48
C ASN A 36 -0.51 16.44 3.44
N TYR A 37 -0.42 15.61 2.39
CA TYR A 37 -1.42 15.54 1.33
C TYR A 37 -1.59 14.08 0.88
N VAL A 38 -2.70 13.82 0.18
CA VAL A 38 -2.95 12.52 -0.46
C VAL A 38 -2.06 12.44 -1.68
N ILE A 39 -1.28 11.35 -1.78
CA ILE A 39 -0.38 11.11 -2.91
C ILE A 39 -0.98 10.11 -3.89
N SER A 40 -1.78 9.18 -3.40
CA SER A 40 -2.38 8.15 -4.25
C SER A 40 -3.72 7.64 -3.73
N GLN A 41 -4.44 7.00 -4.63
CA GLN A 41 -5.64 6.23 -4.33
C GLN A 41 -5.58 4.87 -5.03
N ALA A 42 -6.13 3.85 -4.38
CA ALA A 42 -6.24 2.51 -4.93
C ALA A 42 -7.65 1.98 -4.69
N ILE A 43 -8.16 1.21 -5.64
CA ILE A 43 -9.43 0.49 -5.51
C ILE A 43 -9.09 -0.96 -5.17
N LEU A 44 -9.58 -1.43 -4.03
CA LEU A 44 -9.44 -2.80 -3.59
C LEU A 44 -10.78 -3.54 -3.70
N LYS A 45 -10.75 -4.78 -4.10
CA LYS A 45 -11.93 -5.65 -4.05
C LYS A 45 -12.34 -5.83 -2.59
N HIS A 46 -13.62 -5.86 -2.36
CA HIS A 46 -14.14 -6.07 -1.01
C HIS A 46 -14.38 -7.56 -0.79
N SER A 47 -13.79 -8.10 0.26
CA SER A 47 -14.15 -9.41 0.81
C SER A 47 -14.70 -9.23 2.22
N LYS A 48 -15.89 -9.78 2.48
CA LYS A 48 -16.48 -9.84 3.82
C LYS A 48 -15.79 -10.97 4.59
N ILE A 49 -14.66 -10.68 5.20
CA ILE A 49 -13.91 -11.66 6.00
C ILE A 49 -13.97 -11.23 7.44
N ASP A 50 -14.27 -12.17 8.32
CA ASP A 50 -14.19 -11.95 9.76
C ASP A 50 -12.78 -11.56 10.18
N MET A 51 -12.69 -10.72 11.23
CA MET A 51 -11.40 -10.18 11.68
C MET A 51 -10.47 -11.28 12.20
N SER A 52 -11.01 -12.30 12.88
CA SER A 52 -10.24 -13.42 13.40
C SER A 52 -9.64 -14.25 12.28
N ILE A 53 -10.47 -14.67 11.33
CA ILE A 53 -10.06 -15.47 10.15
C ILE A 53 -8.99 -14.71 9.35
N ARG A 54 -9.18 -13.40 9.17
CA ARG A 54 -8.19 -12.55 8.47
C ARG A 54 -6.84 -12.51 9.19
N GLN A 55 -6.84 -12.41 10.52
CA GLN A 55 -5.60 -12.40 11.30
C GLN A 55 -4.89 -13.75 11.25
N ASP A 56 -5.63 -14.85 11.36
CA ASP A 56 -5.09 -16.21 11.26
C ASP A 56 -4.52 -16.49 9.88
N TYR A 57 -5.23 -16.06 8.82
CA TYR A 57 -4.70 -16.12 7.46
C TYR A 57 -3.40 -15.34 7.32
N LEU A 58 -3.33 -14.08 7.73
CA LEU A 58 -2.12 -13.26 7.60
C LEU A 58 -0.91 -13.87 8.33
N ARG A 59 -1.14 -14.50 9.49
CA ARG A 59 -0.11 -15.22 10.23
C ARG A 59 0.37 -16.43 9.43
N ALA A 60 -0.56 -17.29 9.01
CA ALA A 60 -0.26 -18.48 8.23
C ALA A 60 0.45 -18.16 6.90
N ALA A 61 -0.02 -17.13 6.17
CA ALA A 61 0.59 -16.67 4.93
C ALA A 61 2.01 -16.12 5.15
N SER A 62 2.25 -15.43 6.26
CA SER A 62 3.60 -14.96 6.62
C SER A 62 4.56 -16.11 6.94
N GLU A 63 4.09 -17.14 7.60
CA GLU A 63 4.86 -18.36 7.91
C GLU A 63 5.13 -19.19 6.65
N ASN A 64 4.12 -19.35 5.78
CA ASN A 64 4.27 -20.01 4.49
C ASN A 64 5.38 -19.38 3.64
N ARG A 65 5.38 -18.04 3.54
CA ARG A 65 6.40 -17.31 2.77
C ARG A 65 7.82 -17.44 3.33
N LYS A 66 7.96 -17.79 4.61
CA LYS A 66 9.26 -18.00 5.25
C LYS A 66 9.74 -19.43 5.17
N ASN A 67 8.83 -20.39 5.34
CA ASN A 67 9.14 -21.79 5.63
C ASN A 67 8.56 -22.78 4.60
N THR A 68 7.90 -22.29 3.55
CA THR A 68 7.24 -23.13 2.52
C THR A 68 6.23 -24.12 3.13
N ILE A 69 5.52 -23.70 4.18
CA ILE A 69 4.48 -24.50 4.84
C ILE A 69 3.21 -24.38 4.00
N VAL A 70 2.55 -25.49 3.69
CA VAL A 70 1.31 -25.51 2.94
C VAL A 70 0.21 -24.79 3.74
N LEU A 71 -0.47 -23.84 3.10
CA LEU A 71 -1.64 -23.17 3.69
C LEU A 71 -2.77 -24.21 3.87
N LYS A 72 -3.52 -24.06 4.97
CA LYS A 72 -4.71 -24.88 5.20
C LYS A 72 -5.75 -24.64 4.10
N SER A 73 -6.52 -25.67 3.75
CA SER A 73 -7.58 -25.58 2.73
C SER A 73 -8.61 -24.46 3.01
N GLU A 74 -8.88 -24.18 4.28
CA GLU A 74 -9.77 -23.08 4.69
C GLU A 74 -9.30 -21.68 4.23
N PHE A 75 -8.02 -21.53 3.88
CA PHE A 75 -7.40 -20.29 3.43
C PHE A 75 -7.21 -20.19 1.91
N GLU A 76 -7.57 -21.21 1.15
CA GLU A 76 -7.37 -21.21 -0.30
C GLU A 76 -8.09 -20.06 -1.00
N GLU A 77 -9.35 -19.82 -0.64
CA GLU A 77 -10.13 -18.72 -1.21
C GLU A 77 -9.54 -17.34 -0.85
N LEU A 78 -9.05 -17.18 0.38
CA LEU A 78 -8.39 -15.95 0.82
C LEU A 78 -7.09 -15.73 0.07
N ASN A 79 -6.30 -16.77 -0.11
CA ASN A 79 -5.05 -16.74 -0.84
C ASN A 79 -5.26 -16.38 -2.32
N LYS A 80 -6.29 -16.95 -2.96
CA LYS A 80 -6.64 -16.67 -4.36
C LYS A 80 -7.10 -15.22 -4.56
N ASN A 81 -7.78 -14.64 -3.57
CA ASN A 81 -8.35 -13.30 -3.63
C ASN A 81 -7.47 -12.24 -2.93
N GLU A 82 -6.27 -12.61 -2.48
CA GLU A 82 -5.36 -11.67 -1.83
C GLU A 82 -4.84 -10.64 -2.84
N GLU A 83 -5.07 -9.38 -2.56
CA GLU A 83 -4.51 -8.26 -3.30
C GLU A 83 -3.32 -7.67 -2.54
N PHE A 84 -2.35 -7.16 -3.27
CA PHE A 84 -1.17 -6.51 -2.70
C PHE A 84 -1.11 -5.03 -3.06
N LEU A 85 -0.72 -4.23 -2.10
CA LEU A 85 -0.40 -2.82 -2.26
C LEU A 85 1.12 -2.67 -2.28
N LEU A 86 1.65 -2.12 -3.36
CA LEU A 86 3.02 -1.65 -3.43
C LEU A 86 3.09 -0.24 -2.88
N ALA A 87 3.92 -0.01 -1.89
CA ALA A 87 4.27 1.31 -1.40
C ALA A 87 5.73 1.60 -1.73
N LEU A 88 5.99 2.74 -2.38
CA LEU A 88 7.30 3.22 -2.78
C LEU A 88 7.60 4.56 -2.10
N THR A 89 8.86 4.83 -1.86
CA THR A 89 9.34 6.08 -1.26
C THR A 89 10.39 6.76 -2.12
N THR A 90 10.56 8.06 -1.92
CA THR A 90 11.46 8.92 -2.70
C THR A 90 12.92 8.46 -2.67
N ASN A 91 13.35 7.77 -1.62
CA ASN A 91 14.75 7.29 -1.49
C ASN A 91 14.92 5.82 -1.93
N GLY A 92 14.03 5.29 -2.78
CA GLY A 92 14.18 3.97 -3.38
C GLY A 92 13.84 2.79 -2.46
N TYR A 93 13.11 3.03 -1.39
CA TYR A 93 12.58 1.96 -0.56
C TYR A 93 11.17 1.61 -0.97
N GLY A 94 10.82 0.34 -0.80
CA GLY A 94 9.49 -0.13 -1.11
C GLY A 94 9.16 -1.46 -0.45
N LYS A 95 7.90 -1.83 -0.54
CA LYS A 95 7.39 -3.12 -0.08
C LYS A 95 6.04 -3.42 -0.69
N ARG A 96 5.73 -4.70 -0.78
CA ARG A 96 4.39 -5.20 -1.02
C ARG A 96 3.74 -5.52 0.33
N SER A 97 2.51 -5.07 0.57
CA SER A 97 1.75 -5.41 1.78
C SER A 97 0.39 -5.96 1.40
N SER A 98 -0.06 -7.01 2.08
CA SER A 98 -1.38 -7.58 1.86
C SER A 98 -2.48 -6.54 2.11
N ALA A 99 -3.45 -6.46 1.22
CA ALA A 99 -4.63 -5.61 1.38
C ALA A 99 -5.45 -5.99 2.64
N TYR A 100 -5.32 -7.23 3.10
CA TYR A 100 -5.96 -7.68 4.33
C TYR A 100 -5.40 -7.05 5.60
N GLU A 101 -4.19 -6.48 5.58
CA GLU A 101 -3.65 -5.72 6.70
C GLU A 101 -4.33 -4.36 6.90
N TYR A 102 -5.01 -3.84 5.88
CA TYR A 102 -5.65 -2.53 5.91
C TYR A 102 -7.12 -2.67 6.32
N ARG A 103 -7.41 -2.40 7.60
CA ARG A 103 -8.77 -2.45 8.13
C ARG A 103 -9.70 -1.48 7.40
N ILE A 104 -10.93 -1.90 7.16
CA ILE A 104 -11.99 -1.03 6.67
C ILE A 104 -12.48 -0.15 7.82
N SER A 105 -12.60 1.14 7.59
CA SER A 105 -13.04 2.13 8.58
C SER A 105 -14.00 3.15 7.95
N ASN A 106 -14.45 4.12 8.71
CA ASN A 106 -15.19 5.24 8.14
C ASN A 106 -14.24 6.23 7.47
N ARG A 107 -14.72 6.93 6.41
CA ARG A 107 -14.00 8.04 5.80
C ARG A 107 -13.76 9.19 6.79
N GLY A 108 -12.81 10.06 6.49
CA GLY A 108 -12.52 11.26 7.29
C GLY A 108 -11.68 11.00 8.55
N GLY A 109 -11.27 9.75 8.82
CA GLY A 109 -10.36 9.41 9.91
C GLY A 109 -8.91 9.79 9.61
N LYS A 110 -8.02 9.64 10.62
CA LYS A 110 -6.57 9.88 10.48
C LYS A 110 -5.83 8.79 9.69
N GLY A 111 -6.49 7.66 9.41
CA GLY A 111 -5.85 6.49 8.81
C GLY A 111 -4.98 5.69 9.78
N ILE A 112 -4.33 4.69 9.22
CA ILE A 112 -3.36 3.81 9.91
C ILE A 112 -2.02 3.90 9.19
N THR A 113 -0.95 3.46 9.82
CA THR A 113 0.35 3.40 9.17
C THR A 113 0.34 2.36 8.05
N GLY A 114 0.60 2.77 6.83
CA GLY A 114 0.79 1.92 5.65
C GLY A 114 2.26 1.61 5.40
N ILE A 115 3.13 2.60 5.61
CA ILE A 115 4.59 2.46 5.61
C ILE A 115 5.18 3.44 6.63
N LEU A 116 6.23 3.04 7.32
CA LEU A 116 6.97 3.93 8.21
C LEU A 116 7.95 4.76 7.40
N THR A 117 7.78 6.08 7.40
CA THR A 117 8.71 7.03 6.78
C THR A 117 9.79 7.47 7.77
N SER A 118 10.98 7.81 7.29
CA SER A 118 12.11 8.34 8.04
C SER A 118 13.07 9.02 7.07
N GLU A 119 14.04 9.77 7.55
CA GLU A 119 15.09 10.38 6.72
C GLU A 119 15.77 9.37 5.77
N LYS A 120 15.97 8.15 6.25
CA LYS A 120 16.63 7.08 5.46
C LYS A 120 15.82 6.67 4.23
N ASN A 121 14.51 6.44 4.36
CA ASN A 121 13.69 5.95 3.26
C ASN A 121 12.89 7.05 2.56
N GLY A 122 12.88 8.26 3.11
CA GLY A 122 12.18 9.39 2.50
C GLY A 122 10.67 9.37 2.71
N GLU A 123 9.97 10.18 1.95
CA GLU A 123 8.52 10.31 1.94
C GLU A 123 7.89 9.28 1.01
N VAL A 124 6.59 9.02 1.17
CA VAL A 124 5.88 8.14 0.24
C VAL A 124 5.71 8.84 -1.10
N LEU A 125 6.18 8.17 -2.14
CA LEU A 125 6.06 8.60 -3.53
C LEU A 125 4.72 8.15 -4.09
N ASP A 126 4.41 6.86 -3.96
CA ASP A 126 3.16 6.28 -4.47
C ASP A 126 2.76 5.01 -3.69
N CYS A 127 1.46 4.65 -3.79
CA CYS A 127 0.93 3.42 -3.21
C CYS A 127 -0.26 2.93 -4.04
N PHE A 128 -0.09 1.82 -4.75
CA PHE A 128 -1.09 1.28 -5.69
C PHE A 128 -1.18 -0.23 -5.63
N VAL A 129 -2.27 -0.78 -6.19
CA VAL A 129 -2.49 -2.23 -6.30
C VAL A 129 -1.61 -2.79 -7.41
N ILE A 130 -1.03 -3.95 -7.16
CA ILE A 130 -0.16 -4.65 -8.10
C ILE A 130 -0.54 -6.12 -8.21
N ASN A 131 -0.20 -6.72 -9.36
CA ASN A 131 -0.17 -8.16 -9.55
C ASN A 131 1.27 -8.67 -9.49
N GLU A 132 1.45 -9.95 -9.25
CA GLU A 132 2.78 -10.54 -9.08
C GLU A 132 3.63 -10.49 -10.35
N ASP A 133 2.98 -10.58 -11.51
CA ASP A 133 3.62 -10.55 -12.84
C ASP A 133 3.84 -9.13 -13.38
N ASP A 134 3.41 -8.10 -12.66
CA ASP A 134 3.58 -6.72 -13.08
C ASP A 134 5.06 -6.30 -13.05
N GLN A 135 5.36 -5.30 -13.84
CA GLN A 135 6.64 -4.61 -13.85
C GLN A 135 6.41 -3.13 -13.60
N ILE A 136 7.30 -2.52 -12.86
CA ILE A 136 7.29 -1.09 -12.60
C ILE A 136 8.49 -0.42 -13.25
N ILE A 137 8.30 0.81 -13.67
CA ILE A 137 9.36 1.70 -14.12
C ILE A 137 9.48 2.81 -13.08
N LEU A 138 10.69 3.03 -12.60
CA LEU A 138 11.02 4.11 -11.68
C LEU A 138 11.90 5.13 -12.41
N VAL A 139 11.61 6.40 -12.21
CA VAL A 139 12.36 7.50 -12.79
C VAL A 139 12.93 8.37 -11.67
N THR A 140 14.22 8.71 -11.75
CA THR A 140 14.84 9.65 -10.82
C THR A 140 14.81 11.08 -11.37
N ASP A 141 14.99 12.06 -10.49
CA ASP A 141 15.10 13.49 -10.83
C ASP A 141 16.31 13.81 -11.73
N LYS A 142 17.30 12.88 -11.81
CA LYS A 142 18.45 12.97 -12.72
C LYS A 142 18.25 12.23 -14.04
N GLY A 143 17.03 11.73 -14.30
CA GLY A 143 16.69 11.06 -15.56
C GLY A 143 17.13 9.60 -15.65
N GLN A 144 17.50 8.95 -14.56
CA GLN A 144 17.72 7.50 -14.57
C GLN A 144 16.37 6.79 -14.63
N ILE A 145 16.29 5.77 -15.46
CA ILE A 145 15.10 4.94 -15.66
C ILE A 145 15.46 3.50 -15.29
N ILE A 146 14.67 2.91 -14.41
CA ILE A 146 14.87 1.56 -13.91
C ILE A 146 13.59 0.76 -14.06
N ARG A 147 13.70 -0.45 -14.58
CA ARG A 147 12.60 -1.41 -14.70
C ARG A 147 12.82 -2.56 -13.72
N ILE A 148 11.80 -2.86 -12.92
CA ILE A 148 11.86 -3.87 -11.86
C ILE A 148 10.63 -4.76 -11.93
N ASN A 149 10.83 -6.07 -11.79
CA ASN A 149 9.71 -7.00 -11.61
C ASN A 149 9.15 -6.87 -10.20
N VAL A 150 7.84 -6.78 -10.06
CA VAL A 150 7.14 -6.62 -8.78
C VAL A 150 7.44 -7.79 -7.84
N ASN A 151 7.57 -9.02 -8.36
CA ASN A 151 7.87 -10.21 -7.56
C ASN A 151 9.22 -10.14 -6.81
N GLN A 152 10.17 -9.32 -7.28
CA GLN A 152 11.46 -9.09 -6.61
C GLN A 152 11.34 -8.17 -5.37
N ILE A 153 10.23 -7.45 -5.25
CA ILE A 153 9.99 -6.55 -4.11
C ILE A 153 9.45 -7.37 -2.94
N ARG A 154 10.08 -7.23 -1.79
CA ARG A 154 9.73 -7.98 -0.59
C ARG A 154 8.30 -7.74 -0.13
N ILE A 155 7.59 -8.82 0.23
CA ILE A 155 6.34 -8.73 0.99
C ILE A 155 6.68 -8.48 2.46
N ALA A 156 6.10 -7.43 3.04
CA ALA A 156 6.33 -7.04 4.42
C ALA A 156 5.09 -6.39 5.03
N GLY A 157 4.96 -6.48 6.34
CA GLY A 157 3.84 -5.89 7.07
C GLY A 157 3.74 -4.37 6.88
N ARG A 158 2.50 -3.85 6.92
CA ARG A 158 2.20 -2.42 6.70
C ARG A 158 3.00 -1.48 7.61
N SER A 159 3.30 -1.88 8.85
CA SER A 159 4.02 -1.06 9.84
C SER A 159 5.54 -1.20 9.75
N THR A 160 6.09 -1.43 8.56
CA THR A 160 7.54 -1.51 8.33
C THR A 160 8.00 -0.39 7.40
N LYS A 161 9.32 -0.15 7.37
CA LYS A 161 9.96 0.86 6.49
C LYS A 161 10.11 0.39 5.03
N GLY A 162 9.84 -0.89 4.75
CA GLY A 162 10.19 -1.51 3.49
C GLY A 162 11.68 -1.90 3.42
N ALA A 163 12.12 -2.28 2.23
CA ALA A 163 13.51 -2.58 1.91
C ALA A 163 13.95 -1.73 0.72
N SER A 164 15.25 -1.59 0.50
CA SER A 164 15.74 -0.96 -0.72
C SER A 164 15.31 -1.79 -1.92
N VAL A 165 14.53 -1.20 -2.78
CA VAL A 165 14.07 -1.77 -4.06
C VAL A 165 15.10 -1.50 -5.12
N PHE A 166 15.70 -0.32 -5.04
CA PHE A 166 16.76 0.15 -5.92
C PHE A 166 17.72 1.03 -5.13
N LYS A 167 19.02 0.88 -5.45
CA LYS A 167 20.06 1.73 -4.88
C LYS A 167 20.25 2.95 -5.79
N ILE A 168 19.71 4.08 -5.37
CA ILE A 168 19.90 5.36 -6.04
C ILE A 168 21.22 6.02 -5.57
N PRO A 169 21.88 6.78 -6.44
CA PRO A 169 23.04 7.61 -6.05
C PRO A 169 22.66 8.59 -4.92
N GLU A 170 23.66 8.97 -4.13
CA GLU A 170 23.47 9.94 -3.07
C GLU A 170 23.01 11.29 -3.64
N GLY A 171 21.94 11.83 -3.09
CA GLY A 171 21.34 13.10 -3.52
C GLY A 171 20.33 12.99 -4.66
N ASP A 172 20.10 11.81 -5.23
CA ASP A 172 19.03 11.58 -6.19
C ASP A 172 17.74 11.18 -5.49
N LEU A 173 16.60 11.47 -6.13
CA LEU A 173 15.27 11.09 -5.64
C LEU A 173 14.48 10.39 -6.74
N ILE A 174 13.68 9.42 -6.38
CA ILE A 174 12.66 8.87 -7.28
C ILE A 174 11.52 9.87 -7.34
N VAL A 175 11.08 10.20 -8.57
CA VAL A 175 10.00 11.18 -8.82
C VAL A 175 8.78 10.58 -9.50
N SER A 176 8.91 9.40 -10.11
CA SER A 176 7.82 8.66 -10.76
C SER A 176 8.16 7.17 -10.86
#